data_ba5e108f675c2d7d80816e97ef65d3f2
#
_entry.id   ba5e108f675c2d7d80816e97ef65d3f2
#
_cell.length_a   1.000
_cell.length_b   1.000
_cell.length_c   1.000
_cell.angle_alpha   90.00
_cell.angle_beta   90.00
_cell.angle_gamma   90.00
#
_symmetry.space_group_name_H-M   'P 1'
#
loop_
_entity.id
_entity.type
_entity.pdbx_description
1 polymer ?
#
loop_
_entity_poly.entity_id
_entity_poly.type
_entity_poly.pdbx_seq_one_letter_code
_entity_poly.pdbx_strand_id
1 'polypeptide(L)'
;AIGYAAEANIPFELGIIRNHYVGRTFIEPTDQIRHLGVKLKHNANQRLIKGKRVVLVDDSIVRGTTSTKIVEMVRSAGAKEVHMRIASPPTTHSCFYGVDTPEREQLLAANNDTSEMAELIGVDSLSFVTVDGLYRAMGESRRNSNAPQYCDACFTGEYPLSLADRDTNGLPAQLSLLNEKIG
;
A
#
# COMPACT_ATOMS: atom_id res chain seq x y z
N ALA A 1 -0.77 -14.28 -0.59
CA ALA A 1 0.24 -15.00 -1.41
C ALA A 1 -0.17 -16.46 -1.66
N ILE A 2 -0.53 -17.23 -0.62
CA ILE A 2 -0.91 -18.65 -0.77
C ILE A 2 -2.08 -18.82 -1.75
N GLY A 3 -3.17 -18.08 -1.57
CA GLY A 3 -4.33 -18.14 -2.48
C GLY A 3 -3.99 -17.71 -3.91
N TYR A 4 -3.15 -16.67 -4.07
CA TYR A 4 -2.67 -16.26 -5.39
C TYR A 4 -1.87 -17.36 -6.07
N ALA A 5 -0.95 -18.00 -5.35
CA ALA A 5 -0.11 -19.07 -5.88
C ALA A 5 -0.93 -20.29 -6.31
N ALA A 6 -1.94 -20.65 -5.51
CA ALA A 6 -2.86 -21.75 -5.81
C ALA A 6 -3.68 -21.47 -7.08
N GLU A 7 -4.29 -20.28 -7.18
CA GLU A 7 -5.10 -19.88 -8.34
C GLU A 7 -4.28 -19.71 -9.61
N ALA A 8 -3.06 -19.16 -9.49
CA ALA A 8 -2.14 -18.99 -10.61
C ALA A 8 -1.38 -20.28 -11.00
N ASN A 9 -1.57 -21.37 -10.27
CA ASN A 9 -0.85 -22.62 -10.42
C ASN A 9 0.67 -22.46 -10.46
N ILE A 10 1.22 -21.67 -9.53
CA ILE A 10 2.66 -21.44 -9.35
C ILE A 10 3.08 -21.83 -7.93
N PRO A 11 4.34 -22.25 -7.71
CA PRO A 11 4.81 -22.64 -6.39
C PRO A 11 4.76 -21.47 -5.40
N PHE A 12 4.26 -21.73 -4.19
CA PHE A 12 4.39 -20.83 -3.05
C PHE A 12 5.65 -21.15 -2.26
N GLU A 13 6.44 -20.11 -1.96
CA GLU A 13 7.70 -20.24 -1.22
C GLU A 13 7.82 -19.11 -0.20
N LEU A 14 8.40 -19.38 0.98
CA LEU A 14 8.74 -18.39 2.00
C LEU A 14 10.06 -17.69 1.63
N GLY A 15 10.05 -16.98 0.51
CA GLY A 15 11.21 -16.26 0.00
C GLY A 15 11.64 -15.07 0.87
N ILE A 16 10.73 -14.53 1.69
CA ILE A 16 11.01 -13.46 2.64
C ILE A 16 10.65 -13.96 4.04
N ILE A 17 11.61 -13.85 4.96
CA ILE A 17 11.45 -14.21 6.36
C ILE A 17 11.32 -12.93 7.18
N ARG A 18 10.27 -12.85 8.00
CA ARG A 18 10.05 -11.74 8.91
C ARG A 18 10.69 -12.01 10.26
N ASN A 19 11.46 -11.06 10.76
CA ASN A 19 11.92 -11.05 12.14
C ASN A 19 10.81 -10.51 13.06
N HIS A 20 10.24 -11.37 13.89
CA HIS A 20 9.13 -11.01 14.80
C HIS A 20 9.55 -10.15 15.99
N TYR A 21 10.84 -10.08 16.31
CA TYR A 21 11.37 -9.24 17.39
C TYR A 21 11.47 -7.75 17.01
N VAL A 22 11.33 -7.42 15.72
CA VAL A 22 11.33 -6.03 15.24
C VAL A 22 9.88 -5.55 15.11
N GLY A 23 9.50 -4.52 15.86
CA GLY A 23 8.17 -3.93 15.90
C GLY A 23 7.75 -3.25 14.59
N ARG A 24 6.68 -2.45 14.65
CA ARG A 24 6.19 -1.66 13.49
C ARG A 24 7.18 -0.54 13.17
N THR A 25 7.81 -0.61 12.00
CA THR A 25 8.82 0.37 11.53
C THR A 25 8.20 1.64 10.96
N PHE A 26 6.88 1.67 10.73
CA PHE A 26 6.17 2.83 10.14
C PHE A 26 6.01 4.02 11.11
N ILE A 27 6.20 3.80 12.42
CA ILE A 27 6.01 4.81 13.48
C ILE A 27 7.33 5.53 13.80
N GLU A 28 8.45 5.10 13.21
CA GLU A 28 9.77 5.66 13.50
C GLU A 28 9.94 7.06 12.87
N PRO A 29 10.49 8.03 13.62
CA PRO A 29 10.45 9.44 13.26
C PRO A 29 11.41 9.83 12.13
N THR A 30 12.41 9.03 11.77
CA THR A 30 13.40 9.37 10.74
C THR A 30 13.50 8.31 9.64
N ASP A 31 13.80 8.76 8.40
CA ASP A 31 13.97 7.87 7.24
C ASP A 31 15.12 6.89 7.41
N GLN A 32 16.21 7.28 8.07
CA GLN A 32 17.35 6.41 8.31
C GLN A 32 17.01 5.26 9.26
N ILE A 33 16.25 5.52 10.33
CA ILE A 33 15.80 4.48 11.27
C ILE A 33 14.78 3.57 10.59
N ARG A 34 13.89 4.11 9.76
CA ARG A 34 12.97 3.32 8.92
C ARG A 34 13.71 2.41 7.94
N HIS A 35 14.81 2.90 7.33
CA HIS A 35 15.67 2.10 6.45
C HIS A 35 16.32 0.91 7.15
N LEU A 36 16.90 1.15 8.33
CA LEU A 36 17.50 0.11 9.14
C LEU A 36 16.44 -0.89 9.63
N GLY A 37 15.27 -0.39 10.04
CA GLY A 37 14.15 -1.18 10.51
C GLY A 37 13.62 -2.17 9.47
N VAL A 38 13.50 -1.79 8.21
CA VAL A 38 13.07 -2.71 7.14
C VAL A 38 14.11 -3.82 6.91
N LYS A 39 15.40 -3.49 6.89
CA LYS A 39 16.49 -4.47 6.76
C LYS A 39 16.55 -5.45 7.93
N LEU A 40 16.29 -4.99 9.15
CA LEU A 40 16.25 -5.85 10.34
C LEU A 40 14.98 -6.70 10.42
N LYS A 41 13.89 -6.20 9.86
CA LYS A 41 12.57 -6.84 9.93
C LYS A 41 12.38 -7.93 8.89
N HIS A 42 12.95 -7.78 7.71
CA HIS A 42 12.78 -8.70 6.60
C HIS A 42 14.14 -9.19 6.10
N ASN A 43 14.22 -10.48 5.84
CA ASN A 43 15.39 -11.11 5.26
C ASN A 43 14.99 -11.97 4.06
N ALA A 44 15.63 -11.73 2.92
CA ALA A 44 15.40 -12.50 1.71
C ALA A 44 16.18 -13.83 1.75
N ASN A 45 15.47 -14.93 1.52
CA ASN A 45 16.09 -16.24 1.43
C ASN A 45 16.74 -16.42 0.05
N GLN A 46 18.04 -16.15 -0.02
CA GLN A 46 18.80 -16.22 -1.28
C GLN A 46 18.68 -17.58 -1.98
N ARG A 47 18.61 -18.69 -1.23
CA ARG A 47 18.50 -20.04 -1.83
C ARG A 47 17.19 -20.21 -2.59
N LEU A 48 16.12 -19.60 -2.13
CA LEU A 48 14.80 -19.66 -2.75
C LEU A 48 14.62 -18.64 -3.88
N ILE A 49 15.39 -17.55 -3.89
CA ILE A 49 15.18 -16.40 -4.78
C ILE A 49 16.16 -16.40 -5.96
N LYS A 50 17.42 -16.77 -5.74
CA LYS A 50 18.50 -16.62 -6.72
C LYS A 50 18.16 -17.28 -8.07
N GLY A 51 18.24 -16.48 -9.14
CA GLY A 51 18.00 -16.91 -10.52
C GLY A 51 16.55 -17.15 -10.90
N LYS A 52 15.59 -16.90 -9.96
CA LYS A 52 14.16 -17.10 -10.20
C LYS A 52 13.46 -15.83 -10.65
N ARG A 53 12.34 -16.01 -11.35
CA ARG A 53 11.30 -15.01 -11.53
C ARG A 53 10.41 -15.06 -10.30
N VAL A 54 10.31 -13.94 -9.58
CA VAL A 54 9.62 -13.87 -8.29
C VAL A 54 8.35 -13.05 -8.43
N VAL A 55 7.22 -13.56 -7.91
CA VAL A 55 6.01 -12.80 -7.71
C VAL A 55 5.91 -12.44 -6.23
N LEU A 56 5.97 -11.14 -5.94
CA LEU A 56 5.70 -10.59 -4.62
C LEU A 56 4.21 -10.25 -4.52
N VAL A 57 3.57 -10.72 -3.46
CA VAL A 57 2.17 -10.37 -3.16
C VAL A 57 2.15 -9.55 -1.88
N ASP A 58 1.57 -8.35 -1.96
CA ASP A 58 1.43 -7.44 -0.82
C ASP A 58 -0.02 -6.97 -0.68
N ASP A 59 -0.38 -6.38 0.46
CA ASP A 59 -1.75 -5.93 0.73
C ASP A 59 -2.06 -4.61 0.02
N SER A 60 -1.18 -3.63 0.09
CA SER A 60 -1.41 -2.28 -0.45
C SER A 60 -0.10 -1.53 -0.72
N ILE A 61 -0.16 -0.54 -1.62
CA ILE A 61 0.91 0.45 -1.82
C ILE A 61 0.35 1.83 -1.46
N VAL A 62 0.98 2.50 -0.49
CA VAL A 62 0.63 3.86 -0.07
C VAL A 62 1.65 4.86 -0.62
N ARG A 63 2.84 4.95 -0.02
CA ARG A 63 3.95 5.81 -0.49
C ARG A 63 4.95 5.11 -1.41
N GLY A 64 4.89 3.78 -1.53
CA GLY A 64 5.84 2.97 -2.30
C GLY A 64 7.19 2.71 -1.62
N THR A 65 7.58 3.46 -0.59
CA THR A 65 8.90 3.36 0.05
C THR A 65 9.21 1.96 0.61
N THR A 66 8.23 1.29 1.19
CA THR A 66 8.39 -0.09 1.69
C THR A 66 8.54 -1.07 0.54
N SER A 67 7.70 -0.93 -0.48
CA SER A 67 7.72 -1.79 -1.67
C SER A 67 9.07 -1.71 -2.39
N THR A 68 9.61 -0.51 -2.60
CA THR A 68 10.94 -0.30 -3.19
C THR A 68 12.03 -1.04 -2.40
N LYS A 69 12.03 -0.92 -1.07
CA LYS A 69 13.03 -1.58 -0.21
C LYS A 69 12.94 -3.11 -0.25
N ILE A 70 11.72 -3.65 -0.29
CA ILE A 70 11.49 -5.09 -0.41
C ILE A 70 11.98 -5.57 -1.78
N VAL A 71 11.69 -4.84 -2.85
CA VAL A 71 12.15 -5.16 -4.21
C VAL A 71 13.67 -5.13 -4.30
N GLU A 72 14.33 -4.08 -3.78
CA GLU A 72 15.79 -3.99 -3.70
C GLU A 72 16.41 -5.18 -2.96
N MET A 73 15.82 -5.58 -1.83
CA MET A 73 16.27 -6.74 -1.05
C MET A 73 16.15 -8.04 -1.85
N VAL A 74 15.03 -8.25 -2.56
CA VAL A 74 14.79 -9.44 -3.38
C VAL A 74 15.73 -9.47 -4.60
N ARG A 75 15.95 -8.33 -5.25
CA ARG A 75 16.94 -8.21 -6.34
C ARG A 75 18.37 -8.47 -5.85
N SER A 76 18.73 -7.93 -4.69
CA SER A 76 20.04 -8.19 -4.05
C SER A 76 20.24 -9.66 -3.68
N ALA A 77 19.17 -10.41 -3.40
CA ALA A 77 19.19 -11.85 -3.22
C ALA A 77 19.33 -12.65 -4.54
N GLY A 78 19.38 -11.94 -5.69
CA GLY A 78 19.66 -12.53 -7.00
C GLY A 78 18.43 -12.93 -7.79
N ALA A 79 17.26 -12.36 -7.55
CA ALA A 79 16.09 -12.55 -8.40
C ALA A 79 16.39 -12.13 -9.84
N LYS A 80 15.93 -12.93 -10.82
CA LYS A 80 16.04 -12.62 -12.25
C LYS A 80 15.01 -11.57 -12.67
N GLU A 81 13.78 -11.74 -12.21
CA GLU A 81 12.66 -10.82 -12.41
C GLU A 81 11.88 -10.70 -11.12
N VAL A 82 11.28 -9.52 -10.89
CA VAL A 82 10.42 -9.25 -9.73
C VAL A 82 9.10 -8.66 -10.23
N HIS A 83 8.02 -9.40 -10.03
CA HIS A 83 6.65 -9.01 -10.38
C HIS A 83 5.87 -8.74 -9.11
N MET A 84 5.13 -7.63 -9.03
CA MET A 84 4.37 -7.28 -7.83
C MET A 84 2.87 -7.36 -8.09
N ARG A 85 2.14 -7.97 -7.14
CA ARG A 85 0.69 -8.14 -7.17
C ARG A 85 0.11 -7.63 -5.87
N ILE A 86 -0.78 -6.65 -5.97
CA ILE A 86 -1.34 -5.94 -4.82
C ILE A 86 -2.79 -6.36 -4.62
N ALA A 87 -3.11 -6.76 -3.38
CA ALA A 87 -4.41 -7.28 -3.01
C ALA A 87 -5.46 -6.16 -2.73
N SER A 88 -5.12 -4.90 -3.01
CA SER A 88 -6.05 -3.77 -3.02
C SER A 88 -6.05 -3.08 -4.38
N PRO A 89 -7.06 -2.25 -4.69
CA PRO A 89 -6.97 -1.24 -5.74
C PRO A 89 -5.90 -0.20 -5.43
N PRO A 90 -5.47 0.63 -6.42
CA PRO A 90 -4.58 1.76 -6.15
C PRO A 90 -5.19 2.74 -5.13
N THR A 91 -4.43 3.08 -4.10
CA THR A 91 -4.86 4.05 -3.08
C THR A 91 -4.59 5.46 -3.58
N THR A 92 -5.62 6.14 -4.07
CA THR A 92 -5.55 7.46 -4.72
C THR A 92 -6.05 8.61 -3.85
N HIS A 93 -6.71 8.30 -2.73
CA HIS A 93 -7.31 9.27 -1.82
C HIS A 93 -6.99 8.93 -0.37
N SER A 94 -6.91 9.96 0.48
CA SER A 94 -6.69 9.79 1.92
C SER A 94 -7.94 9.22 2.61
N CYS A 95 -7.75 8.45 3.68
CA CYS A 95 -8.84 7.96 4.50
C CYS A 95 -9.20 8.97 5.59
N PHE A 96 -10.50 9.21 5.81
CA PHE A 96 -11.00 10.06 6.89
C PHE A 96 -11.81 9.29 7.93
N TYR A 97 -11.81 7.96 7.87
CA TYR A 97 -12.64 7.08 8.69
C TYR A 97 -11.84 6.11 9.57
N GLY A 98 -10.60 6.47 9.90
CA GLY A 98 -9.82 5.76 10.91
C GLY A 98 -8.59 4.99 10.43
N VAL A 99 -8.32 4.97 9.12
CA VAL A 99 -7.03 4.47 8.61
C VAL A 99 -6.06 5.64 8.50
N ASP A 100 -4.91 5.54 9.15
CA ASP A 100 -3.85 6.54 9.06
C ASP A 100 -3.21 6.48 7.65
N THR A 101 -3.66 7.39 6.80
CA THR A 101 -3.10 7.57 5.46
C THR A 101 -2.47 8.96 5.35
N PRO A 102 -1.39 9.10 4.58
CA PRO A 102 -0.78 10.41 4.36
C PRO A 102 -1.70 11.32 3.53
N GLU A 103 -1.33 12.60 3.43
CA GLU A 103 -1.97 13.53 2.51
C GLU A 103 -1.87 13.01 1.06
N ARG A 104 -2.83 13.39 0.23
CA ARG A 104 -3.01 12.87 -1.12
C ARG A 104 -1.75 13.02 -1.98
N GLU A 105 -1.01 14.10 -1.81
CA GLU A 105 0.24 14.40 -2.54
C GLU A 105 1.34 13.39 -2.26
N GLN A 106 1.26 12.68 -1.13
CA GLN A 106 2.23 11.64 -0.75
C GLN A 106 1.78 10.22 -1.16
N LEU A 107 0.56 10.08 -1.71
CA LEU A 107 0.07 8.81 -2.22
C LEU A 107 0.70 8.54 -3.59
N LEU A 108 1.39 7.41 -3.73
CA LEU A 108 2.08 7.07 -4.97
C LEU A 108 1.10 6.99 -6.16
N ALA A 109 -0.05 6.34 -5.96
CA ALA A 109 -1.07 6.15 -6.99
C ALA A 109 -1.94 7.40 -7.25
N ALA A 110 -1.82 8.46 -6.45
CA ALA A 110 -2.51 9.73 -6.74
C ALA A 110 -1.75 10.57 -7.79
N ASN A 111 -0.45 10.31 -7.97
CA ASN A 111 0.45 11.10 -8.79
C ASN A 111 1.07 10.33 -9.97
N ASN A 112 0.91 9.01 -10.00
CA ASN A 112 1.57 8.15 -10.98
C ASN A 112 0.60 7.09 -11.48
N ASP A 113 0.70 6.73 -12.74
CA ASP A 113 0.02 5.57 -13.28
C ASP A 113 0.71 4.25 -12.87
N THR A 114 0.13 3.10 -13.21
CA THR A 114 0.67 1.80 -12.82
C THR A 114 2.03 1.52 -13.43
N SER A 115 2.33 2.03 -14.63
CA SER A 115 3.62 1.84 -15.30
C SER A 115 4.70 2.68 -14.63
N GLU A 116 4.41 3.95 -14.35
CA GLU A 116 5.29 4.86 -13.60
C GLU A 116 5.57 4.33 -12.19
N MET A 117 4.54 3.82 -11.51
CA MET A 117 4.69 3.17 -10.20
C MET A 117 5.61 1.95 -10.27
N ALA A 118 5.50 1.12 -11.32
CA ALA A 118 6.36 -0.05 -11.51
C ALA A 118 7.82 0.36 -11.68
N GLU A 119 8.09 1.42 -12.44
CA GLU A 119 9.43 1.98 -12.63
C GLU A 119 10.00 2.53 -11.32
N LEU A 120 9.22 3.35 -10.59
CA LEU A 120 9.62 3.95 -9.32
C LEU A 120 9.93 2.91 -8.23
N ILE A 121 9.16 1.82 -8.19
CA ILE A 121 9.36 0.71 -7.25
C ILE A 121 10.51 -0.21 -7.71
N GLY A 122 10.80 -0.25 -9.01
CA GLY A 122 11.85 -1.06 -9.61
C GLY A 122 11.42 -2.50 -9.90
N VAL A 123 10.15 -2.74 -10.23
CA VAL A 123 9.62 -4.07 -10.59
C VAL A 123 9.46 -4.23 -12.10
N ASP A 124 9.53 -5.49 -12.57
CA ASP A 124 9.32 -5.82 -13.99
C ASP A 124 7.85 -5.78 -14.40
N SER A 125 6.93 -5.94 -13.45
CA SER A 125 5.51 -5.68 -13.63
C SER A 125 4.79 -5.43 -12.32
N LEU A 126 3.78 -4.56 -12.36
CA LEU A 126 2.90 -4.22 -11.23
C LEU A 126 1.44 -4.43 -11.66
N SER A 127 0.63 -5.02 -10.79
CA SER A 127 -0.82 -5.12 -10.99
C SER A 127 -1.55 -5.06 -9.66
N PHE A 128 -2.72 -4.45 -9.68
CA PHE A 128 -3.62 -4.29 -8.55
C PHE A 128 -4.89 -5.10 -8.75
N VAL A 129 -5.55 -5.47 -7.66
CA VAL A 129 -6.94 -5.90 -7.71
C VAL A 129 -7.80 -4.71 -8.15
N THR A 130 -8.77 -4.93 -9.02
CA THR A 130 -9.74 -3.88 -9.38
C THR A 130 -10.74 -3.67 -8.24
N VAL A 131 -11.43 -2.51 -8.19
CA VAL A 131 -12.50 -2.27 -7.22
C VAL A 131 -13.56 -3.37 -7.34
N ASP A 132 -14.03 -3.70 -8.55
CA ASP A 132 -14.98 -4.81 -8.75
C ASP A 132 -14.40 -6.17 -8.35
N GLY A 133 -13.10 -6.37 -8.51
CA GLY A 133 -12.40 -7.58 -8.05
C GLY A 133 -12.45 -7.72 -6.53
N LEU A 134 -12.30 -6.61 -5.81
CA LEU A 134 -12.41 -6.55 -4.36
C LEU A 134 -13.85 -6.90 -3.91
N TYR A 135 -14.86 -6.32 -4.54
CA TYR A 135 -16.27 -6.63 -4.26
C TYR A 135 -16.60 -8.10 -4.55
N ARG A 136 -16.08 -8.67 -5.66
CA ARG A 136 -16.22 -10.11 -5.94
C ARG A 136 -15.58 -11.00 -4.88
N ALA A 137 -14.46 -10.61 -4.32
CA ALA A 137 -13.83 -11.34 -3.22
C ALA A 137 -14.69 -11.33 -1.93
N MET A 138 -15.59 -10.34 -1.78
CA MET A 138 -16.53 -10.23 -0.68
C MET A 138 -17.90 -10.90 -0.97
N GLY A 139 -18.05 -11.55 -2.14
CA GLY A 139 -19.29 -12.26 -2.54
C GLY A 139 -20.26 -11.45 -3.39
N GLU A 140 -19.92 -10.21 -3.73
CA GLU A 140 -20.73 -9.35 -4.60
C GLU A 140 -20.38 -9.58 -6.08
N SER A 141 -21.31 -9.34 -6.99
CA SER A 141 -21.02 -9.42 -8.42
C SER A 141 -20.09 -8.29 -8.89
N ARG A 142 -20.30 -7.09 -8.35
CA ARG A 142 -19.54 -5.85 -8.62
C ARG A 142 -19.90 -4.78 -7.60
N ARG A 143 -19.19 -3.65 -7.61
CA ARG A 143 -19.55 -2.43 -6.89
C ARG A 143 -20.89 -1.87 -7.34
N ASN A 144 -21.77 -1.53 -6.40
CA ASN A 144 -22.96 -0.72 -6.67
C ASN A 144 -22.62 0.77 -6.43
N SER A 145 -22.43 1.55 -7.50
CA SER A 145 -22.03 2.95 -7.39
C SER A 145 -23.08 3.84 -6.73
N ASN A 146 -24.38 3.46 -6.78
CA ASN A 146 -25.45 4.25 -6.14
C ASN A 146 -25.57 3.96 -4.63
N ALA A 147 -25.16 2.78 -4.18
CA ALA A 147 -25.22 2.35 -2.79
C ALA A 147 -24.10 1.35 -2.52
N PRO A 148 -22.85 1.80 -2.37
CA PRO A 148 -21.73 0.91 -2.08
C PRO A 148 -21.95 0.18 -0.76
N GLN A 149 -21.76 -1.15 -0.76
CA GLN A 149 -21.94 -1.98 0.43
C GLN A 149 -20.79 -1.80 1.44
N TYR A 150 -19.64 -1.34 0.95
CA TYR A 150 -18.41 -1.15 1.75
C TYR A 150 -17.82 0.23 1.49
N CYS A 151 -17.09 0.78 2.46
CA CYS A 151 -16.34 2.00 2.25
C CYS A 151 -15.12 1.70 1.38
N ASP A 152 -15.08 2.33 0.20
CA ASP A 152 -14.00 2.23 -0.79
C ASP A 152 -13.43 3.60 -1.21
N ALA A 153 -13.71 4.63 -0.41
CA ALA A 153 -13.39 6.03 -0.70
C ALA A 153 -11.90 6.27 -0.98
N CYS A 154 -10.99 5.54 -0.31
CA CYS A 154 -9.55 5.67 -0.56
C CYS A 154 -9.13 5.21 -1.97
N PHE A 155 -9.95 4.40 -2.65
CA PHE A 155 -9.73 3.94 -4.02
C PHE A 155 -10.52 4.75 -5.05
N THR A 156 -11.74 5.19 -4.70
CA THR A 156 -12.70 5.82 -5.62
C THR A 156 -12.79 7.33 -5.49
N GLY A 157 -12.46 7.89 -4.32
CA GLY A 157 -12.71 9.30 -3.98
C GLY A 157 -14.17 9.59 -3.60
N GLU A 158 -15.04 8.57 -3.59
CA GLU A 158 -16.46 8.73 -3.24
C GLU A 158 -16.66 8.50 -1.74
N TYR A 159 -16.65 9.59 -0.97
CA TYR A 159 -16.80 9.52 0.48
C TYR A 159 -18.28 9.41 0.88
N PRO A 160 -18.65 8.49 1.81
CA PRO A 160 -20.04 8.32 2.26
C PRO A 160 -20.63 9.54 2.97
N LEU A 161 -19.77 10.40 3.54
CA LEU A 161 -20.16 11.66 4.19
C LEU A 161 -19.45 12.83 3.50
N SER A 162 -20.14 13.98 3.42
CA SER A 162 -19.53 15.22 2.93
C SER A 162 -18.33 15.60 3.78
N LEU A 163 -17.23 15.99 3.13
CA LEU A 163 -16.02 16.53 3.78
C LEU A 163 -16.11 18.05 3.97
N ALA A 164 -17.32 18.59 4.21
CA ALA A 164 -17.60 20.02 4.28
C ALA A 164 -16.70 20.81 5.25
N ASP A 165 -16.17 20.15 6.29
CA ASP A 165 -15.25 20.78 7.26
C ASP A 165 -13.85 21.06 6.71
N ARG A 166 -13.54 20.62 5.47
CA ARG A 166 -12.25 20.87 4.81
C ARG A 166 -12.28 22.01 3.80
N ASP A 167 -13.46 22.46 3.37
CA ASP A 167 -13.61 23.50 2.35
C ASP A 167 -13.41 24.94 2.87
N THR A 168 -13.19 25.11 4.17
CA THR A 168 -12.90 26.42 4.77
C THR A 168 -11.40 26.58 5.04
N ASN A 169 -10.66 27.07 4.06
CA ASN A 169 -9.31 27.67 4.21
C ASN A 169 -8.26 26.87 5.00
N GLY A 170 -8.25 25.54 4.92
CA GLY A 170 -7.08 24.74 5.34
C GLY A 170 -6.81 24.62 6.84
N LEU A 171 -7.66 25.16 7.71
CA LEU A 171 -7.55 25.02 9.17
C LEU A 171 -8.73 24.20 9.70
N PRO A 172 -8.50 23.11 10.45
CA PRO A 172 -9.58 22.40 11.10
C PRO A 172 -10.28 23.33 12.09
N ALA A 173 -11.62 23.33 12.10
CA ALA A 173 -12.46 24.17 12.99
C ALA A 173 -12.06 24.05 14.48
N GLN A 174 -11.41 22.98 14.87
CA GLN A 174 -10.93 22.71 16.21
C GLN A 174 -9.79 23.66 16.67
N LEU A 175 -9.06 24.30 15.74
CA LEU A 175 -8.02 25.28 16.09
C LEU A 175 -8.58 26.66 16.44
N SER A 176 -9.85 26.96 16.10
CA SER A 176 -10.48 28.26 16.47
C SER A 176 -10.79 28.34 17.97
N LEU A 177 -10.99 27.22 18.64
CA LEU A 177 -11.24 27.13 20.08
C LEU A 177 -10.00 27.42 20.94
N LEU A 178 -8.80 27.30 20.35
CA LEU A 178 -7.53 27.60 21.06
C LEU A 178 -7.06 29.05 20.87
N ASN A 179 -7.76 29.87 20.06
CA ASN A 179 -7.41 31.24 19.75
C ASN A 179 -8.26 32.28 20.49
N GLU A 180 -9.08 31.89 21.45
CA GLU A 180 -9.69 32.90 22.36
C GLU A 180 -8.59 33.47 23.26
N LYS A 181 -8.20 34.71 22.94
CA LYS A 181 -7.34 35.52 23.77
C LYS A 181 -8.00 35.65 25.15
N ILE A 182 -7.34 35.08 26.15
CA ILE A 182 -7.60 35.43 27.56
C ILE A 182 -7.25 36.91 27.67
N GLY A 183 -8.28 37.77 27.75
CA GLY A 183 -8.17 39.18 28.06
C GLY A 183 -8.03 39.40 29.56
#